data_6aa11ab64827c0272d477e078f96b883
#
_entry.id   6aa11ab64827c0272d477e078f96b883
#
_cell.length_a   1.000
_cell.length_b   1.000
_cell.length_c   1.000
_cell.angle_alpha   90.00
_cell.angle_beta   90.00
_cell.angle_gamma   90.00
#
_symmetry.space_group_name_H-M   'P 1'
#
loop_
_entity.id
_entity.type
_entity.pdbx_description
1 polymer ?
#
loop_
_entity_poly.entity_id
_entity_poly.type
_entity_poly.pdbx_seq_one_letter_code
_entity_poly.pdbx_strand_id
1 'polypeptide(L)'
;MKEMRTEDAVGQILCHDLTQIIKGVTKDARFRKGHVIRAEDVPVLLSMGKDHIFVWENDETMLHENDAAEILRQLCQNEYMTASEPKEGKIELTALVDGVFQVDESRFDEVNELDDVTIATLPQNMPVKAGQKLAGMRVIPLVIKKDKMEQVKKVAGSEPLLRLRPYRQNLKVGVVTTGTEVFLGRIEDTFTPVIASKLKAFGLTINEHRLSDDVAEHTQKHIGELIELGMDMVICTGGMSVDPDDRTPAAIRDAGAEIVTYGAPTLPGAMFLLGYVQKNGREIPVMGLPGCVMYAGRTIFDLILPRVITGEKITRREIRHFGMGGLCMNCKVCHYPVCGFQH
;
A
#
# COMPACT_ATOMS: atom_id res chain seq x y z
N MET A 1 -26.72 27.89 -4.98
CA MET A 1 -25.90 28.07 -6.21
C MET A 1 -26.86 28.32 -7.37
N LYS A 2 -26.64 29.37 -8.15
CA LYS A 2 -27.51 29.74 -9.29
C LYS A 2 -26.67 29.86 -10.55
N GLU A 3 -27.12 29.23 -11.63
CA GLU A 3 -26.58 29.46 -12.97
C GLU A 3 -27.05 30.81 -13.50
N MET A 4 -26.16 31.55 -14.11
CA MET A 4 -26.43 32.89 -14.62
C MET A 4 -25.60 33.16 -15.88
N ARG A 5 -26.13 33.94 -16.81
CA ARG A 5 -25.34 34.43 -17.95
C ARG A 5 -24.20 35.31 -17.45
N THR A 6 -23.04 35.14 -18.03
CA THR A 6 -21.85 35.88 -17.63
C THR A 6 -22.03 37.39 -17.71
N GLU A 7 -22.77 37.85 -18.72
CA GLU A 7 -23.07 39.29 -18.90
C GLU A 7 -23.92 39.87 -17.78
N ASP A 8 -24.77 39.03 -17.14
CA ASP A 8 -25.67 39.44 -16.07
C ASP A 8 -25.07 39.27 -14.67
N ALA A 9 -23.85 38.72 -14.60
CA ALA A 9 -23.24 38.29 -13.35
C ALA A 9 -22.37 39.36 -12.65
N VAL A 10 -22.30 40.58 -13.19
CA VAL A 10 -21.52 41.66 -12.57
C VAL A 10 -22.03 41.93 -11.15
N GLY A 11 -21.10 41.97 -10.18
CA GLY A 11 -21.39 42.12 -8.75
C GLY A 11 -21.72 40.85 -8.01
N GLN A 12 -21.87 39.71 -8.71
CA GLN A 12 -22.08 38.40 -8.10
C GLN A 12 -20.75 37.76 -7.67
N ILE A 13 -20.82 36.81 -6.75
CA ILE A 13 -19.67 36.09 -6.22
C ILE A 13 -19.54 34.76 -6.96
N LEU A 14 -18.39 34.51 -7.54
CA LEU A 14 -18.07 33.26 -8.21
C LEU A 14 -17.98 32.10 -7.20
N CYS A 15 -18.66 30.97 -7.47
CA CYS A 15 -18.72 29.90 -6.49
C CYS A 15 -17.66 28.80 -6.68
N HIS A 16 -16.86 28.84 -7.75
CA HIS A 16 -15.75 27.90 -7.98
C HIS A 16 -14.63 28.57 -8.77
N ASP A 17 -13.47 27.90 -8.82
CA ASP A 17 -12.34 28.34 -9.63
C ASP A 17 -12.65 28.16 -11.13
N LEU A 18 -12.29 29.15 -11.93
CA LEU A 18 -12.38 29.07 -13.40
C LEU A 18 -10.97 29.02 -13.98
N THR A 19 -10.61 27.85 -14.48
CA THR A 19 -9.31 27.58 -15.07
C THR A 19 -9.24 28.07 -16.51
N GLN A 20 -8.21 28.85 -16.85
CA GLN A 20 -7.87 29.21 -18.20
C GLN A 20 -6.82 28.24 -18.75
N ILE A 21 -7.11 27.64 -19.91
CA ILE A 21 -6.18 26.73 -20.61
C ILE A 21 -5.77 27.37 -21.92
N ILE A 22 -4.51 27.76 -22.03
CA ILE A 22 -3.89 28.21 -23.29
C ILE A 22 -2.72 27.27 -23.54
N LYS A 23 -2.80 26.48 -24.62
CA LYS A 23 -1.79 25.48 -24.97
C LYS A 23 -0.39 26.09 -25.04
N GLY A 24 0.54 25.58 -24.23
CA GLY A 24 1.92 26.02 -24.17
C GLY A 24 2.16 27.31 -23.36
N VAL A 25 1.13 27.94 -22.80
CA VAL A 25 1.22 29.21 -22.05
C VAL A 25 0.75 29.06 -20.61
N THR A 26 -0.49 28.63 -20.39
CA THR A 26 -1.04 28.50 -19.03
C THR A 26 -2.11 27.41 -18.92
N LYS A 27 -2.15 26.80 -17.72
CA LYS A 27 -3.23 25.94 -17.24
C LYS A 27 -3.38 26.22 -15.75
N ASP A 28 -4.02 27.34 -15.41
CA ASP A 28 -4.24 27.73 -14.01
C ASP A 28 -5.56 28.48 -13.84
N ALA A 29 -6.01 28.60 -12.58
CA ALA A 29 -7.20 29.34 -12.22
C ALA A 29 -7.01 30.85 -12.54
N ARG A 30 -7.73 31.32 -13.54
CA ARG A 30 -7.78 32.75 -13.90
C ARG A 30 -8.64 33.53 -12.93
N PHE A 31 -9.74 32.95 -12.49
CA PHE A 31 -10.61 33.46 -11.46
C PHE A 31 -10.78 32.43 -10.38
N ARG A 32 -10.70 32.85 -9.13
CA ARG A 32 -10.83 31.96 -7.98
C ARG A 32 -12.21 32.04 -7.35
N LYS A 33 -12.64 31.01 -6.67
CA LYS A 33 -13.81 30.98 -5.79
C LYS A 33 -13.79 32.22 -4.88
N GLY A 34 -14.95 32.86 -4.76
CA GLY A 34 -15.08 34.08 -3.96
C GLY A 34 -14.75 35.37 -4.70
N HIS A 35 -14.29 35.29 -5.96
CA HIS A 35 -14.07 36.48 -6.78
C HIS A 35 -15.40 37.17 -7.07
N VAL A 36 -15.47 38.49 -6.79
CA VAL A 36 -16.61 39.32 -7.16
C VAL A 36 -16.44 39.73 -8.62
N ILE A 37 -17.37 39.30 -9.49
CA ILE A 37 -17.29 39.56 -10.91
C ILE A 37 -17.44 41.04 -11.20
N ARG A 38 -16.50 41.58 -11.96
CA ARG A 38 -16.47 42.97 -12.41
C ARG A 38 -16.83 43.07 -13.87
N ALA A 39 -17.22 44.26 -14.32
CA ALA A 39 -17.54 44.47 -15.74
C ALA A 39 -16.35 44.14 -16.67
N GLU A 40 -15.12 44.39 -16.21
CA GLU A 40 -13.87 44.05 -16.93
C GLU A 40 -13.58 42.58 -17.04
N ASP A 41 -14.17 41.73 -16.19
CA ASP A 41 -13.99 40.28 -16.18
C ASP A 41 -14.86 39.60 -17.24
N VAL A 42 -16.01 40.19 -17.60
CA VAL A 42 -16.97 39.61 -18.54
C VAL A 42 -16.37 39.25 -19.90
N PRO A 43 -15.60 40.16 -20.57
CA PRO A 43 -14.95 39.80 -21.84
C PRO A 43 -13.95 38.67 -21.71
N VAL A 44 -13.25 38.60 -20.57
CA VAL A 44 -12.27 37.53 -20.30
C VAL A 44 -12.97 36.21 -20.10
N LEU A 45 -14.04 36.16 -19.31
CA LEU A 45 -14.85 34.97 -19.08
C LEU A 45 -15.44 34.43 -20.39
N LEU A 46 -16.01 35.29 -21.21
CA LEU A 46 -16.53 34.93 -22.52
C LEU A 46 -15.43 34.40 -23.45
N SER A 47 -14.22 34.98 -23.43
CA SER A 47 -13.07 34.48 -24.19
C SER A 47 -12.57 33.10 -23.74
N MET A 48 -12.89 32.72 -22.49
CA MET A 48 -12.65 31.38 -21.95
C MET A 48 -13.77 30.38 -22.28
N GLY A 49 -14.78 30.78 -23.07
CA GLY A 49 -15.96 29.97 -23.39
C GLY A 49 -16.94 29.84 -22.22
N LYS A 50 -16.99 30.83 -21.32
CA LYS A 50 -17.86 30.83 -20.15
C LYS A 50 -19.06 31.76 -20.40
N ASP A 51 -19.98 31.33 -21.23
CA ASP A 51 -21.23 32.08 -21.52
C ASP A 51 -22.18 32.07 -20.31
N HIS A 52 -22.08 31.02 -19.49
CA HIS A 52 -22.79 30.87 -18.23
C HIS A 52 -21.81 30.54 -17.11
N ILE A 53 -22.08 31.03 -15.92
CA ILE A 53 -21.29 30.79 -14.71
C ILE A 53 -22.20 30.49 -13.52
N PHE A 54 -21.65 29.80 -12.54
CA PHE A 54 -22.32 29.56 -11.28
C PHE A 54 -21.94 30.64 -10.26
N VAL A 55 -22.93 31.31 -9.72
CA VAL A 55 -22.77 32.32 -8.66
C VAL A 55 -23.27 31.79 -7.33
N TRP A 56 -22.72 32.34 -6.25
CA TRP A 56 -23.02 31.90 -4.90
C TRP A 56 -24.48 32.21 -4.54
N GLU A 57 -25.16 31.21 -4.02
CA GLU A 57 -26.44 31.29 -3.38
C GLU A 57 -26.37 30.43 -2.12
N ASN A 58 -26.65 31.02 -0.98
CA ASN A 58 -26.53 30.32 0.31
C ASN A 58 -27.65 29.28 0.42
N ASP A 59 -27.26 28.00 0.47
CA ASP A 59 -28.16 26.87 0.74
C ASP A 59 -27.50 26.02 1.85
N GLU A 60 -28.06 26.11 3.05
CA GLU A 60 -27.52 25.41 4.23
C GLU A 60 -27.63 23.90 4.16
N THR A 61 -28.40 23.33 3.24
CA THR A 61 -28.54 21.88 3.04
C THR A 61 -27.46 21.29 2.13
N MET A 62 -26.67 22.16 1.49
CA MET A 62 -25.65 21.79 0.54
C MET A 62 -24.23 22.02 1.10
N LEU A 63 -23.28 21.27 0.60
CA LEU A 63 -21.84 21.45 0.79
C LEU A 63 -21.18 21.81 -0.53
N HIS A 64 -20.22 22.69 -0.50
CA HIS A 64 -19.36 22.94 -1.66
C HIS A 64 -18.40 21.75 -1.89
N GLU A 65 -17.97 21.52 -3.14
CA GLU A 65 -17.09 20.41 -3.51
C GLU A 65 -15.81 20.33 -2.66
N ASN A 66 -15.21 21.48 -2.30
CA ASN A 66 -14.01 21.50 -1.46
C ASN A 66 -14.27 21.02 -0.02
N ASP A 67 -15.43 21.40 0.56
CA ASP A 67 -15.81 20.98 1.91
C ASP A 67 -16.14 19.48 1.93
N ALA A 68 -16.77 19.00 0.86
CA ALA A 68 -17.07 17.58 0.68
C ALA A 68 -15.78 16.76 0.45
N ALA A 69 -14.82 17.27 -0.33
CA ALA A 69 -13.52 16.63 -0.52
C ALA A 69 -12.73 16.52 0.78
N GLU A 70 -12.85 17.54 1.68
CA GLU A 70 -12.23 17.51 3.00
C GLU A 70 -12.85 16.42 3.90
N ILE A 71 -14.15 16.16 3.80
CA ILE A 71 -14.79 15.03 4.47
C ILE A 71 -14.20 13.72 3.96
N LEU A 72 -14.07 13.55 2.64
CA LEU A 72 -13.46 12.33 2.06
C LEU A 72 -12.02 12.15 2.53
N ARG A 73 -11.24 13.23 2.59
CA ARG A 73 -9.87 13.20 3.12
C ARG A 73 -9.85 12.65 4.56
N GLN A 74 -10.71 13.14 5.43
CA GLN A 74 -10.78 12.70 6.83
C GLN A 74 -11.14 11.21 6.96
N LEU A 75 -11.95 10.68 6.05
CA LEU A 75 -12.32 9.27 6.00
C LEU A 75 -11.21 8.37 5.46
N CYS A 76 -10.27 8.92 4.70
CA CYS A 76 -9.22 8.17 4.02
C CYS A 76 -7.86 8.23 4.69
N GLN A 77 -7.51 9.30 5.39
CA GLN A 77 -6.14 9.59 5.80
C GLN A 77 -5.81 9.04 7.19
N ASN A 78 -4.61 8.43 7.33
CA ASN A 78 -3.99 8.22 8.63
C ASN A 78 -2.78 9.17 8.84
N GLU A 79 -2.15 9.10 10.02
CA GLU A 79 -1.07 10.00 10.47
C GLU A 79 0.21 9.95 9.61
N TYR A 80 0.41 8.92 8.81
CA TYR A 80 1.58 8.75 7.94
C TYR A 80 1.39 9.30 6.53
N MET A 81 0.30 10.01 6.31
CA MET A 81 -0.02 10.63 5.02
C MET A 81 -0.19 12.14 5.16
N THR A 82 0.10 12.88 4.10
CA THR A 82 -0.23 14.30 3.98
C THR A 82 -1.20 14.52 2.82
N ALA A 83 -2.02 15.53 2.93
CA ALA A 83 -2.99 15.91 1.91
C ALA A 83 -2.57 17.20 1.19
N SER A 84 -2.92 17.32 -0.08
CA SER A 84 -2.87 18.59 -0.80
C SER A 84 -3.99 19.52 -0.33
N GLU A 85 -3.85 20.83 -0.57
CA GLU A 85 -4.98 21.75 -0.50
C GLU A 85 -6.06 21.33 -1.52
N PRO A 86 -7.34 21.55 -1.19
CA PRO A 86 -8.43 21.31 -2.14
C PRO A 86 -8.30 22.21 -3.37
N LYS A 87 -8.29 21.60 -4.56
CA LYS A 87 -8.30 22.33 -5.83
C LYS A 87 -9.36 21.73 -6.74
N GLU A 88 -10.35 22.55 -7.15
CA GLU A 88 -11.47 22.09 -7.98
C GLU A 88 -12.15 20.83 -7.38
N GLY A 89 -12.41 20.84 -6.08
CA GLY A 89 -13.02 19.74 -5.36
C GLY A 89 -12.15 18.49 -5.21
N LYS A 90 -10.88 18.51 -5.62
CA LYS A 90 -9.94 17.38 -5.56
C LYS A 90 -8.92 17.56 -4.45
N ILE A 91 -8.69 16.49 -3.69
CA ILE A 91 -7.58 16.35 -2.73
C ILE A 91 -6.77 15.11 -3.11
N GLU A 92 -5.44 15.19 -2.97
CA GLU A 92 -4.52 14.09 -3.17
C GLU A 92 -3.77 13.76 -1.88
N LEU A 93 -3.63 12.46 -1.57
CA LEU A 93 -2.84 11.97 -0.45
C LEU A 93 -1.45 11.53 -0.91
N THR A 94 -0.44 11.87 -0.10
CA THR A 94 0.96 11.55 -0.35
C THR A 94 1.57 10.90 0.90
N ALA A 95 2.44 9.91 0.70
CA ALA A 95 3.15 9.23 1.78
C ALA A 95 4.15 10.15 2.47
N LEU A 96 4.15 10.19 3.80
CA LEU A 96 5.16 10.89 4.61
C LEU A 96 6.38 10.01 4.88
N VAL A 97 6.21 8.70 4.84
CA VAL A 97 7.23 7.70 5.19
C VAL A 97 7.23 6.54 4.20
N ASP A 98 8.33 5.79 4.16
CA ASP A 98 8.39 4.50 3.49
C ASP A 98 7.54 3.47 4.25
N GLY A 99 6.77 2.65 3.54
CA GLY A 99 5.90 1.67 4.18
C GLY A 99 5.10 0.82 3.20
N VAL A 100 4.06 0.19 3.73
CA VAL A 100 3.07 -0.57 2.95
C VAL A 100 1.75 0.18 2.97
N PHE A 101 1.25 0.48 1.79
CA PHE A 101 -0.05 1.11 1.60
C PHE A 101 -1.15 0.05 1.62
N GLN A 102 -2.22 0.30 2.37
CA GLN A 102 -3.33 -0.63 2.55
C GLN A 102 -4.67 0.07 2.34
N VAL A 103 -5.63 -0.69 1.83
CA VAL A 103 -7.01 -0.27 1.55
C VAL A 103 -7.96 -1.21 2.29
N ASP A 104 -8.96 -0.69 2.96
CA ASP A 104 -10.10 -1.51 3.40
C ASP A 104 -11.04 -1.73 2.21
N GLU A 105 -10.75 -2.75 1.41
CA GLU A 105 -11.38 -2.99 0.11
C GLU A 105 -12.91 -3.01 0.20
N SER A 106 -13.47 -3.67 1.22
CA SER A 106 -14.94 -3.77 1.37
C SER A 106 -15.60 -2.41 1.55
N ARG A 107 -15.14 -1.63 2.55
CA ARG A 107 -15.71 -0.30 2.82
C ARG A 107 -15.37 0.71 1.72
N PHE A 108 -14.20 0.56 1.12
CA PHE A 108 -13.77 1.39 0.01
C PHE A 108 -14.68 1.23 -1.21
N ASP A 109 -15.01 0.00 -1.57
CA ASP A 109 -15.93 -0.31 -2.69
C ASP A 109 -17.34 0.18 -2.37
N GLU A 110 -17.85 -0.06 -1.16
CA GLU A 110 -19.16 0.44 -0.71
C GLU A 110 -19.27 1.98 -0.77
N VAL A 111 -18.19 2.71 -0.45
CA VAL A 111 -18.16 4.17 -0.59
C VAL A 111 -18.15 4.60 -2.06
N ASN A 112 -17.37 3.93 -2.90
CA ASN A 112 -17.30 4.24 -4.33
C ASN A 112 -18.56 3.81 -5.12
N GLU A 113 -19.40 2.92 -4.57
CA GLU A 113 -20.72 2.61 -5.12
C GLU A 113 -21.74 3.73 -4.89
N LEU A 114 -21.45 4.68 -4.00
CA LEU A 114 -22.30 5.83 -3.80
C LEU A 114 -22.12 6.83 -4.94
N ASP A 115 -23.23 7.21 -5.61
CA ASP A 115 -23.20 8.22 -6.66
C ASP A 115 -22.56 9.53 -6.19
N ASP A 116 -21.95 10.27 -7.11
CA ASP A 116 -21.34 11.58 -6.91
C ASP A 116 -20.05 11.61 -6.06
N VAL A 117 -19.57 10.48 -5.58
CA VAL A 117 -18.33 10.34 -4.80
C VAL A 117 -17.33 9.47 -5.56
N THR A 118 -16.07 9.87 -5.59
CA THR A 118 -15.01 9.07 -6.19
C THR A 118 -13.72 9.15 -5.38
N ILE A 119 -13.16 7.98 -5.10
CA ILE A 119 -11.84 7.80 -4.50
C ILE A 119 -11.05 6.83 -5.37
N ALA A 120 -9.90 7.26 -5.87
CA ALA A 120 -8.96 6.43 -6.62
C ALA A 120 -7.68 6.28 -5.82
N THR A 121 -7.09 5.07 -5.81
CA THR A 121 -5.96 4.75 -4.96
C THR A 121 -4.96 3.83 -5.66
N LEU A 122 -3.77 3.68 -5.08
CA LEU A 122 -2.83 2.61 -5.41
C LEU A 122 -3.41 1.24 -4.99
N PRO A 123 -2.90 0.15 -5.57
CA PRO A 123 -3.32 -1.20 -5.19
C PRO A 123 -3.05 -1.52 -3.71
N GLN A 124 -3.84 -2.47 -3.19
CA GLN A 124 -3.70 -3.03 -1.84
C GLN A 124 -2.31 -3.63 -1.60
N ASN A 125 -1.78 -3.43 -0.39
CA ASN A 125 -0.47 -3.96 0.07
C ASN A 125 0.75 -3.51 -0.75
N MET A 126 0.65 -2.40 -1.46
CA MET A 126 1.75 -1.87 -2.28
C MET A 126 2.87 -1.26 -1.41
N PRO A 127 4.14 -1.70 -1.56
CA PRO A 127 5.28 -1.00 -1.01
C PRO A 127 5.42 0.39 -1.61
N VAL A 128 5.53 1.41 -0.76
CA VAL A 128 5.61 2.82 -1.20
C VAL A 128 6.77 3.53 -0.53
N LYS A 129 7.22 4.62 -1.16
CA LYS A 129 8.26 5.52 -0.66
C LYS A 129 7.67 6.84 -0.20
N ALA A 130 8.34 7.49 0.76
CA ALA A 130 8.01 8.86 1.15
C ALA A 130 7.96 9.78 -0.09
N GLY A 131 6.97 10.66 -0.16
CA GLY A 131 6.71 11.53 -1.30
C GLY A 131 5.88 10.90 -2.42
N GLN A 132 5.58 9.61 -2.38
CA GLN A 132 4.76 8.94 -3.39
C GLN A 132 3.28 9.28 -3.20
N LYS A 133 2.59 9.61 -4.30
CA LYS A 133 1.14 9.79 -4.31
C LYS A 133 0.45 8.44 -4.07
N LEU A 134 -0.54 8.44 -3.17
CA LEU A 134 -1.25 7.24 -2.71
C LEU A 134 -2.67 7.16 -3.23
N ALA A 135 -3.39 8.30 -3.18
CA ALA A 135 -4.80 8.37 -3.54
C ALA A 135 -5.18 9.77 -4.00
N GLY A 136 -6.31 9.86 -4.69
CA GLY A 136 -6.98 11.10 -5.02
C GLY A 136 -8.47 10.94 -4.83
N MET A 137 -9.15 11.96 -4.30
CA MET A 137 -10.56 11.93 -4.00
C MET A 137 -11.26 13.23 -4.39
N ARG A 138 -12.52 13.12 -4.76
CA ARG A 138 -13.37 14.27 -5.06
C ARG A 138 -14.86 13.89 -5.03
N VAL A 139 -15.72 14.89 -4.98
CA VAL A 139 -17.12 14.74 -5.40
C VAL A 139 -17.27 15.24 -6.83
N ILE A 140 -18.26 14.70 -7.55
CA ILE A 140 -18.47 15.02 -8.98
C ILE A 140 -19.18 16.37 -9.16
N PRO A 141 -20.29 16.66 -8.41
CA PRO A 141 -20.97 17.94 -8.55
C PRO A 141 -20.23 19.05 -7.78
N LEU A 142 -20.38 20.29 -8.26
CA LEU A 142 -19.84 21.50 -7.60
C LEU A 142 -20.39 21.69 -6.19
N VAL A 143 -21.63 21.28 -5.95
CA VAL A 143 -22.28 21.23 -4.64
C VAL A 143 -23.01 19.89 -4.46
N ILE A 144 -22.92 19.33 -3.26
CA ILE A 144 -23.53 18.05 -2.90
C ILE A 144 -24.38 18.21 -1.65
N LYS A 145 -25.44 17.40 -1.52
CA LYS A 145 -26.31 17.42 -0.33
C LYS A 145 -25.53 16.97 0.92
N LYS A 146 -25.72 17.67 2.04
CA LYS A 146 -25.16 17.26 3.34
C LYS A 146 -25.56 15.84 3.72
N ASP A 147 -26.84 15.48 3.54
CA ASP A 147 -27.34 14.14 3.85
C ASP A 147 -26.62 13.04 3.07
N LYS A 148 -26.21 13.31 1.82
CA LYS A 148 -25.40 12.39 1.02
C LYS A 148 -24.03 12.17 1.67
N MET A 149 -23.38 13.23 2.12
CA MET A 149 -22.08 13.12 2.80
C MET A 149 -22.19 12.45 4.18
N GLU A 150 -23.32 12.58 4.88
CA GLU A 150 -23.59 11.81 6.10
C GLU A 150 -23.78 10.32 5.79
N GLN A 151 -24.40 9.97 4.66
CA GLN A 151 -24.45 8.57 4.20
C GLN A 151 -23.05 8.03 3.90
N VAL A 152 -22.18 8.81 3.24
CA VAL A 152 -20.78 8.44 2.97
C VAL A 152 -20.04 8.16 4.28
N LYS A 153 -20.14 9.05 5.28
CA LYS A 153 -19.54 8.84 6.61
C LYS A 153 -20.02 7.56 7.28
N LYS A 154 -21.32 7.28 7.19
CA LYS A 154 -21.91 6.08 7.79
C LYS A 154 -21.36 4.80 7.16
N VAL A 155 -21.22 4.77 5.84
CA VAL A 155 -20.67 3.63 5.10
C VAL A 155 -19.17 3.48 5.38
N ALA A 156 -18.42 4.58 5.34
CA ALA A 156 -16.99 4.58 5.61
C ALA A 156 -16.64 4.17 7.05
N GLY A 157 -17.53 4.41 8.02
CA GLY A 157 -17.29 4.09 9.43
C GLY A 157 -16.27 5.00 10.10
N SER A 158 -15.75 4.58 11.26
CA SER A 158 -14.87 5.39 12.11
C SER A 158 -13.36 5.22 11.82
N GLU A 159 -12.98 4.09 11.24
CA GLU A 159 -11.58 3.79 10.94
C GLU A 159 -11.22 4.27 9.53
N PRO A 160 -9.99 4.78 9.30
CA PRO A 160 -9.57 5.20 7.98
C PRO A 160 -9.73 4.10 6.93
N LEU A 161 -10.26 4.48 5.75
CA LEU A 161 -10.37 3.58 4.58
C LEU A 161 -9.01 3.20 4.01
N LEU A 162 -8.05 4.12 4.11
CA LEU A 162 -6.69 3.96 3.60
C LEU A 162 -5.71 4.04 4.77
N ARG A 163 -4.69 3.20 4.75
CA ARG A 163 -3.65 3.17 5.78
C ARG A 163 -2.28 3.07 5.14
N LEU A 164 -1.34 3.87 5.62
CA LEU A 164 0.08 3.68 5.38
C LEU A 164 0.68 3.10 6.67
N ARG A 165 1.26 1.90 6.58
CA ARG A 165 1.99 1.27 7.68
C ARG A 165 3.49 1.47 7.48
N PRO A 166 4.17 2.22 8.37
CA PRO A 166 5.60 2.46 8.23
C PRO A 166 6.40 1.18 8.46
N TYR A 167 7.57 1.08 7.82
CA TYR A 167 8.52 0.02 8.13
C TYR A 167 9.09 0.23 9.52
N ARG A 168 9.07 -0.83 10.35
CA ARG A 168 9.75 -0.83 11.64
C ARG A 168 11.26 -0.80 11.43
N GLN A 169 11.93 0.03 12.18
CA GLN A 169 13.37 0.19 12.13
C GLN A 169 14.08 -0.75 13.10
N ASN A 170 15.36 -1.04 12.84
CA ASN A 170 16.23 -1.80 13.72
C ASN A 170 15.76 -3.23 14.07
N LEU A 171 14.97 -3.84 13.17
CA LEU A 171 14.57 -5.23 13.34
C LEU A 171 15.79 -6.16 13.28
N LYS A 172 15.88 -7.10 14.21
CA LYS A 172 16.90 -8.14 14.23
C LYS A 172 16.45 -9.32 13.41
N VAL A 173 17.24 -9.68 12.41
CA VAL A 173 16.95 -10.76 11.46
C VAL A 173 17.91 -11.91 11.67
N GLY A 174 17.36 -13.10 11.94
CA GLY A 174 18.09 -14.36 11.96
C GLY A 174 17.89 -15.14 10.67
N VAL A 175 18.93 -15.79 10.17
CA VAL A 175 18.86 -16.66 8.99
C VAL A 175 19.40 -18.05 9.35
N VAL A 176 18.68 -19.09 8.94
CA VAL A 176 19.15 -20.49 8.98
C VAL A 176 19.22 -20.98 7.54
N THR A 177 20.42 -21.29 7.07
CA THR A 177 20.63 -21.94 5.75
C THR A 177 20.83 -23.42 5.96
N THR A 178 19.92 -24.25 5.41
CA THR A 178 20.00 -25.70 5.48
C THR A 178 20.57 -26.28 4.19
N GLY A 179 21.15 -27.43 4.30
CA GLY A 179 21.75 -28.21 3.22
C GLY A 179 23.08 -28.77 3.61
N THR A 180 23.20 -30.10 3.62
CA THR A 180 24.43 -30.80 4.02
C THR A 180 25.62 -30.38 3.19
N GLU A 181 25.43 -30.09 1.91
CA GLU A 181 26.50 -29.65 1.01
C GLU A 181 27.08 -28.29 1.41
N VAL A 182 26.20 -27.32 1.79
CA VAL A 182 26.61 -25.99 2.28
C VAL A 182 27.24 -26.13 3.66
N PHE A 183 26.60 -26.90 4.55
CA PHE A 183 27.09 -27.12 5.91
C PHE A 183 28.50 -27.72 5.95
N LEU A 184 28.79 -28.66 5.07
CA LEU A 184 30.12 -29.30 4.95
C LEU A 184 31.10 -28.49 4.08
N GLY A 185 30.69 -27.31 3.57
CA GLY A 185 31.54 -26.46 2.74
C GLY A 185 31.85 -27.05 1.35
N ARG A 186 31.05 -28.00 0.84
CA ARG A 186 31.20 -28.58 -0.49
C ARG A 186 30.77 -27.63 -1.61
N ILE A 187 29.79 -26.74 -1.29
CA ILE A 187 29.34 -25.67 -2.15
C ILE A 187 29.21 -24.39 -1.34
N GLU A 188 29.28 -23.24 -1.99
CA GLU A 188 29.05 -21.94 -1.36
C GLU A 188 27.56 -21.67 -1.10
N ASP A 189 27.28 -20.97 0.00
CA ASP A 189 25.94 -20.46 0.29
C ASP A 189 25.59 -19.29 -0.65
N THR A 190 24.72 -19.55 -1.61
CA THR A 190 24.20 -18.56 -2.57
C THR A 190 22.89 -17.94 -2.15
N PHE A 191 22.22 -18.46 -1.10
CA PHE A 191 20.97 -17.92 -0.57
C PHE A 191 21.17 -16.67 0.27
N THR A 192 22.07 -16.73 1.24
CA THR A 192 22.32 -15.64 2.21
C THR A 192 22.64 -14.31 1.53
N PRO A 193 23.49 -14.22 0.48
CA PRO A 193 23.74 -12.97 -0.23
C PRO A 193 22.48 -12.38 -0.87
N VAL A 194 21.58 -13.21 -1.43
CA VAL A 194 20.32 -12.74 -2.02
C VAL A 194 19.39 -12.19 -0.95
N ILE A 195 19.24 -12.88 0.19
CA ILE A 195 18.44 -12.42 1.32
C ILE A 195 19.00 -11.10 1.85
N ALA A 196 20.31 -11.01 2.07
CA ALA A 196 20.97 -9.78 2.51
C ALA A 196 20.68 -8.60 1.57
N SER A 197 20.73 -8.83 0.26
CA SER A 197 20.39 -7.80 -0.75
C SER A 197 18.92 -7.36 -0.66
N LYS A 198 17.97 -8.29 -0.46
CA LYS A 198 16.54 -7.97 -0.30
C LYS A 198 16.26 -7.22 1.00
N LEU A 199 16.89 -7.61 2.11
CA LEU A 199 16.77 -6.92 3.41
C LEU A 199 17.35 -5.50 3.36
N LYS A 200 18.47 -5.32 2.67
CA LYS A 200 19.12 -4.01 2.52
C LYS A 200 18.21 -2.97 1.85
N ALA A 201 17.30 -3.37 0.98
CA ALA A 201 16.29 -2.49 0.37
C ALA A 201 15.36 -1.83 1.40
N PHE A 202 15.26 -2.41 2.60
CA PHE A 202 14.48 -1.91 3.74
C PHE A 202 15.36 -1.37 4.88
N GLY A 203 16.67 -1.19 4.65
CA GLY A 203 17.61 -0.74 5.68
C GLY A 203 17.93 -1.80 6.76
N LEU A 204 17.60 -3.08 6.51
CA LEU A 204 17.83 -4.19 7.40
C LEU A 204 19.10 -4.98 7.03
N THR A 205 19.68 -5.65 8.01
CA THR A 205 20.83 -6.55 7.86
C THR A 205 20.54 -7.89 8.52
N ILE A 206 21.28 -8.93 8.12
CA ILE A 206 21.30 -10.20 8.85
C ILE A 206 22.12 -9.99 10.11
N ASN A 207 21.49 -10.19 11.29
CA ASN A 207 22.16 -10.03 12.59
C ASN A 207 22.82 -11.33 13.04
N GLU A 208 22.19 -12.46 12.77
CA GLU A 208 22.68 -13.79 13.11
C GLU A 208 22.44 -14.75 11.94
N HIS A 209 23.45 -15.59 11.67
CA HIS A 209 23.37 -16.61 10.64
C HIS A 209 23.81 -17.96 11.20
N ARG A 210 23.08 -18.99 10.88
CA ARG A 210 23.39 -20.39 11.21
C ARG A 210 23.38 -21.25 9.95
N LEU A 211 24.40 -22.09 9.80
CA LEU A 211 24.39 -23.17 8.82
C LEU A 211 23.91 -24.45 9.51
N SER A 212 23.04 -25.19 8.86
CA SER A 212 22.50 -26.46 9.34
C SER A 212 22.65 -27.53 8.26
N ASP A 213 22.87 -28.76 8.68
CA ASP A 213 22.67 -29.92 7.81
C ASP A 213 21.16 -30.18 7.62
N ASP A 214 20.82 -31.28 6.91
CA ASP A 214 19.43 -31.64 6.61
C ASP A 214 18.71 -32.39 7.76
N VAL A 215 19.33 -32.44 8.95
CA VAL A 215 18.71 -33.02 10.16
C VAL A 215 17.73 -32.02 10.76
N ALA A 216 16.45 -32.39 10.83
CA ALA A 216 15.38 -31.48 11.28
C ALA A 216 15.61 -30.93 12.70
N GLU A 217 16.11 -31.76 13.62
CA GLU A 217 16.39 -31.39 15.01
C GLU A 217 17.48 -30.31 15.12
N HIS A 218 18.48 -30.33 14.23
CA HIS A 218 19.51 -29.29 14.20
C HIS A 218 18.94 -27.95 13.72
N THR A 219 18.16 -27.97 12.65
CA THR A 219 17.47 -26.78 12.13
C THR A 219 16.49 -26.22 13.16
N GLN A 220 15.69 -27.08 13.81
CA GLN A 220 14.77 -26.70 14.90
C GLN A 220 15.55 -25.99 16.04
N LYS A 221 16.67 -26.58 16.47
CA LYS A 221 17.52 -26.00 17.51
C LYS A 221 18.02 -24.61 17.13
N HIS A 222 18.53 -24.43 15.91
CA HIS A 222 19.02 -23.13 15.44
C HIS A 222 17.91 -22.08 15.38
N ILE A 223 16.70 -22.43 14.96
CA ILE A 223 15.53 -21.54 14.99
C ILE A 223 15.26 -21.11 16.44
N GLY A 224 15.23 -22.06 17.39
CA GLY A 224 15.03 -21.79 18.81
C GLY A 224 16.12 -20.86 19.40
N GLU A 225 17.39 -21.12 19.11
CA GLU A 225 18.52 -20.27 19.53
C GLU A 225 18.38 -18.82 19.02
N LEU A 226 18.01 -18.63 17.75
CA LEU A 226 17.79 -17.29 17.16
C LEU A 226 16.65 -16.55 17.87
N ILE A 227 15.56 -17.27 18.20
CA ILE A 227 14.44 -16.70 18.94
C ILE A 227 14.86 -16.29 20.36
N GLU A 228 15.64 -17.12 21.05
CA GLU A 228 16.18 -16.82 22.39
C GLU A 228 17.17 -15.64 22.38
N LEU A 229 17.95 -15.48 21.29
CA LEU A 229 18.82 -14.32 21.07
C LEU A 229 18.05 -13.03 20.74
N GLY A 230 16.71 -13.11 20.68
CA GLY A 230 15.84 -11.96 20.50
C GLY A 230 15.71 -11.47 19.07
N MET A 231 15.84 -12.36 18.09
CA MET A 231 15.53 -12.01 16.69
C MET A 231 14.06 -11.63 16.56
N ASP A 232 13.76 -10.67 15.69
CA ASP A 232 12.41 -10.18 15.40
C ASP A 232 11.75 -10.96 14.27
N MET A 233 12.54 -11.63 13.45
CA MET A 233 12.12 -12.59 12.43
C MET A 233 13.21 -13.61 12.17
N VAL A 234 12.80 -14.82 11.76
CA VAL A 234 13.71 -15.89 11.32
C VAL A 234 13.38 -16.30 9.90
N ILE A 235 14.40 -16.41 9.07
CA ILE A 235 14.29 -16.82 7.67
C ILE A 235 15.05 -18.12 7.50
N CYS A 236 14.37 -19.18 7.03
CA CYS A 236 14.96 -20.48 6.74
C CYS A 236 15.05 -20.68 5.23
N THR A 237 16.17 -21.19 4.75
CA THR A 237 16.42 -21.49 3.34
C THR A 237 16.96 -22.90 3.17
N GLY A 238 16.68 -23.52 2.03
CA GLY A 238 17.00 -24.92 1.77
C GLY A 238 15.98 -25.89 2.35
N GLY A 239 15.94 -27.13 1.88
CA GLY A 239 15.07 -28.19 2.37
C GLY A 239 13.57 -27.86 2.38
N MET A 240 13.09 -27.08 1.40
CA MET A 240 11.71 -26.58 1.33
C MET A 240 10.84 -27.27 0.28
N SER A 241 11.36 -28.23 -0.47
CA SER A 241 10.61 -28.96 -1.50
C SER A 241 9.89 -30.19 -0.92
N VAL A 242 9.61 -31.17 -1.75
CA VAL A 242 8.82 -32.36 -1.38
C VAL A 242 9.66 -33.64 -1.23
N ASP A 243 10.97 -33.49 -1.38
CA ASP A 243 11.88 -34.64 -1.26
C ASP A 243 11.96 -35.15 0.19
N PRO A 244 12.23 -36.43 0.44
CA PRO A 244 12.30 -36.98 1.79
C PRO A 244 13.30 -36.26 2.73
N ASP A 245 14.35 -35.66 2.14
CA ASP A 245 15.40 -34.95 2.86
C ASP A 245 15.06 -33.47 3.09
N ASP A 246 13.98 -32.97 2.49
CA ASP A 246 13.49 -31.59 2.68
C ASP A 246 12.74 -31.46 4.01
N ARG A 247 13.49 -31.29 5.11
CA ARG A 247 13.01 -31.33 6.49
C ARG A 247 12.70 -29.95 7.10
N THR A 248 13.01 -28.85 6.40
CA THR A 248 12.85 -27.50 6.94
C THR A 248 11.40 -27.16 7.35
N PRO A 249 10.34 -27.56 6.62
CA PRO A 249 8.96 -27.31 7.07
C PRO A 249 8.62 -28.03 8.39
N ALA A 250 9.13 -29.23 8.60
CA ALA A 250 8.96 -29.97 9.87
C ALA A 250 9.71 -29.26 11.00
N ALA A 251 10.98 -28.90 10.79
CA ALA A 251 11.79 -28.19 11.78
C ALA A 251 11.18 -26.86 12.23
N ILE A 252 10.58 -26.08 11.30
CA ILE A 252 9.87 -24.82 11.64
C ILE A 252 8.65 -25.10 12.52
N ARG A 253 7.87 -26.14 12.20
CA ARG A 253 6.72 -26.54 13.04
C ARG A 253 7.17 -26.99 14.41
N ASP A 254 8.21 -27.83 14.48
CA ASP A 254 8.69 -28.43 15.71
C ASP A 254 9.44 -27.41 16.59
N ALA A 255 9.88 -26.27 16.03
CA ALA A 255 10.34 -25.10 16.76
C ALA A 255 9.20 -24.31 17.45
N GLY A 256 7.95 -24.78 17.34
CA GLY A 256 6.78 -24.18 17.99
C GLY A 256 6.06 -23.14 17.13
N ALA A 257 6.32 -23.09 15.82
CA ALA A 257 5.62 -22.17 14.94
C ALA A 257 4.18 -22.65 14.63
N GLU A 258 3.23 -21.77 14.91
CA GLU A 258 1.87 -21.90 14.36
C GLU A 258 1.90 -21.64 12.86
N ILE A 259 1.73 -22.67 12.04
CA ILE A 259 1.84 -22.58 10.60
C ILE A 259 0.62 -21.88 9.99
N VAL A 260 0.81 -20.72 9.43
CA VAL A 260 -0.21 -19.98 8.65
C VAL A 260 -0.42 -20.65 7.30
N THR A 261 0.66 -20.93 6.59
CA THR A 261 0.62 -21.63 5.31
C THR A 261 1.92 -22.39 5.03
N TYR A 262 1.79 -23.52 4.39
CA TYR A 262 2.84 -24.12 3.58
C TYR A 262 2.27 -24.29 2.17
N GLY A 263 2.91 -23.59 1.24
CA GLY A 263 2.41 -23.36 -0.10
C GLY A 263 1.63 -22.03 -0.25
N ALA A 264 1.90 -21.33 -1.35
CA ALA A 264 1.24 -20.09 -1.74
C ALA A 264 0.92 -20.11 -3.24
N PRO A 265 -0.22 -19.53 -3.66
CA PRO A 265 -0.60 -19.48 -5.07
C PRO A 265 0.15 -18.37 -5.81
N THR A 266 1.49 -18.44 -5.79
CA THR A 266 2.38 -17.42 -6.35
C THR A 266 3.49 -18.12 -7.14
N LEU A 267 3.73 -17.68 -8.34
CA LEU A 267 4.79 -18.20 -9.22
C LEU A 267 5.65 -17.03 -9.73
N PRO A 268 6.97 -17.01 -9.36
CA PRO A 268 7.70 -17.97 -8.53
C PRO A 268 7.36 -17.85 -7.03
N GLY A 269 7.47 -18.99 -6.29
CA GLY A 269 7.35 -18.95 -4.84
C GLY A 269 6.38 -19.96 -4.21
N ALA A 270 5.85 -20.92 -5.00
CA ALA A 270 4.79 -21.83 -4.56
C ALA A 270 5.09 -22.58 -3.25
N MET A 271 6.34 -22.98 -2.99
CA MET A 271 6.74 -23.75 -1.80
C MET A 271 7.11 -22.87 -0.59
N PHE A 272 6.54 -21.67 -0.50
CA PHE A 272 6.74 -20.75 0.63
C PHE A 272 6.01 -21.24 1.89
N LEU A 273 6.66 -21.06 3.04
CA LEU A 273 6.07 -21.28 4.35
C LEU A 273 6.12 -20.02 5.19
N LEU A 274 5.02 -19.73 5.89
CA LEU A 274 4.95 -18.72 6.94
C LEU A 274 4.34 -19.34 8.19
N GLY A 275 4.99 -19.14 9.33
CA GLY A 275 4.48 -19.44 10.65
C GLY A 275 4.85 -18.35 11.64
N TYR A 276 4.26 -18.38 12.83
CA TYR A 276 4.55 -17.45 13.92
C TYR A 276 4.86 -18.24 15.21
N VAL A 277 5.96 -17.89 15.87
CA VAL A 277 6.31 -18.40 17.20
C VAL A 277 5.91 -17.37 18.25
N GLN A 278 5.16 -17.82 19.25
CA GLN A 278 4.83 -16.98 20.41
C GLN A 278 5.95 -17.04 21.45
N LYS A 279 6.58 -15.91 21.75
CA LYS A 279 7.63 -15.84 22.77
C LYS A 279 7.56 -14.52 23.52
N ASN A 280 7.43 -14.59 24.85
CA ASN A 280 7.42 -13.43 25.75
C ASN A 280 6.43 -12.32 25.28
N GLY A 281 5.21 -12.69 24.85
CA GLY A 281 4.20 -11.78 24.37
C GLY A 281 4.45 -11.21 22.96
N ARG A 282 5.48 -11.70 22.27
CA ARG A 282 5.82 -11.32 20.88
C ARG A 282 5.45 -12.44 19.92
N GLU A 283 4.92 -12.07 18.76
CA GLU A 283 4.74 -12.98 17.62
C GLU A 283 5.93 -12.82 16.68
N ILE A 284 6.74 -13.85 16.57
CA ILE A 284 7.96 -13.85 15.77
C ILE A 284 7.68 -14.61 14.46
N PRO A 285 7.68 -13.95 13.30
CA PRO A 285 7.51 -14.62 12.02
C PRO A 285 8.71 -15.51 11.70
N VAL A 286 8.43 -16.75 11.31
CA VAL A 286 9.38 -17.71 10.79
C VAL A 286 8.98 -18.05 9.35
N MET A 287 9.85 -17.77 8.40
CA MET A 287 9.61 -17.96 6.98
C MET A 287 10.51 -19.04 6.42
N GLY A 288 9.93 -19.99 5.68
CA GLY A 288 10.67 -20.96 4.86
C GLY A 288 10.63 -20.52 3.40
N LEU A 289 11.79 -20.24 2.81
CA LEU A 289 11.91 -19.71 1.46
C LEU A 289 12.20 -20.81 0.44
N PRO A 290 11.40 -20.86 -0.67
CA PRO A 290 11.65 -21.80 -1.75
C PRO A 290 12.93 -21.48 -2.53
N GLY A 291 13.53 -22.49 -3.14
CA GLY A 291 14.78 -22.37 -3.90
C GLY A 291 14.78 -21.32 -5.01
N CYS A 292 13.63 -21.03 -5.59
CA CYS A 292 13.50 -20.00 -6.64
C CYS A 292 13.87 -18.58 -6.18
N VAL A 293 13.92 -18.30 -4.89
CA VAL A 293 14.35 -16.98 -4.35
C VAL A 293 15.79 -16.65 -4.77
N MET A 294 16.63 -17.67 -5.00
CA MET A 294 18.02 -17.46 -5.42
C MET A 294 18.17 -16.86 -6.82
N TYR A 295 17.30 -17.22 -7.75
CA TYR A 295 17.48 -16.89 -9.17
C TYR A 295 16.33 -16.05 -9.77
N ALA A 296 15.16 -16.04 -9.14
CA ALA A 296 14.06 -15.23 -9.61
C ALA A 296 14.13 -13.79 -9.04
N GLY A 297 14.00 -12.80 -9.89
CA GLY A 297 14.07 -11.39 -9.50
C GLY A 297 13.01 -11.01 -8.46
N ARG A 298 11.78 -11.53 -8.62
CA ARG A 298 10.66 -11.34 -7.67
C ARG A 298 9.97 -12.67 -7.40
N THR A 299 9.59 -12.86 -6.14
CA THR A 299 8.94 -14.08 -5.64
C THR A 299 7.92 -13.69 -4.57
N ILE A 300 7.21 -14.68 -4.03
CA ILE A 300 6.36 -14.52 -2.85
C ILE A 300 7.06 -13.80 -1.68
N PHE A 301 8.37 -13.98 -1.53
CA PHE A 301 9.13 -13.33 -0.47
C PHE A 301 9.10 -11.79 -0.60
N ASP A 302 9.14 -11.27 -1.83
CA ASP A 302 9.04 -9.82 -2.09
C ASP A 302 7.65 -9.26 -1.77
N LEU A 303 6.61 -10.08 -1.78
CA LEU A 303 5.24 -9.71 -1.41
C LEU A 303 5.03 -9.74 0.11
N ILE A 304 5.65 -10.69 0.81
CA ILE A 304 5.45 -10.94 2.25
C ILE A 304 6.39 -10.09 3.11
N LEU A 305 7.67 -9.98 2.73
CA LEU A 305 8.69 -9.30 3.53
C LEU A 305 8.30 -7.86 3.91
N PRO A 306 7.83 -6.99 2.99
CA PRO A 306 7.43 -5.62 3.34
C PRO A 306 6.36 -5.59 4.43
N ARG A 307 5.36 -6.46 4.37
CA ARG A 307 4.27 -6.56 5.34
C ARG A 307 4.79 -7.04 6.70
N VAL A 308 5.63 -8.08 6.72
CA VAL A 308 6.26 -8.58 7.95
C VAL A 308 7.07 -7.47 8.64
N ILE A 309 7.80 -6.67 7.87
CA ILE A 309 8.59 -5.54 8.40
C ILE A 309 7.71 -4.48 9.08
N THR A 310 6.47 -4.26 8.62
CA THR A 310 5.54 -3.34 9.30
C THR A 310 5.01 -3.89 10.63
N GLY A 311 5.24 -5.17 10.92
CA GLY A 311 4.69 -5.87 12.09
C GLY A 311 3.28 -6.38 11.90
N GLU A 312 2.81 -6.45 10.67
CA GLU A 312 1.50 -7.00 10.37
C GLU A 312 1.49 -8.52 10.52
N LYS A 313 0.44 -9.04 11.16
CA LYS A 313 0.18 -10.48 11.19
C LYS A 313 -0.59 -10.86 9.92
N ILE A 314 0.07 -11.62 9.04
CA ILE A 314 -0.49 -12.04 7.77
C ILE A 314 -1.29 -13.34 7.97
N THR A 315 -2.51 -13.36 7.46
CA THR A 315 -3.41 -14.51 7.57
C THR A 315 -3.29 -15.46 6.36
N ARG A 316 -3.75 -16.69 6.55
CA ARG A 316 -3.83 -17.67 5.46
C ARG A 316 -4.72 -17.19 4.32
N ARG A 317 -5.84 -16.52 4.63
CA ARG A 317 -6.77 -15.99 3.63
C ARG A 317 -6.08 -14.98 2.72
N GLU A 318 -5.31 -14.06 3.28
CA GLU A 318 -4.59 -13.05 2.51
C GLU A 318 -3.53 -13.67 1.59
N ILE A 319 -2.76 -14.68 2.09
CA ILE A 319 -1.80 -15.38 1.23
C ILE A 319 -2.52 -16.12 0.09
N ARG A 320 -3.67 -16.74 0.37
CA ARG A 320 -4.46 -17.44 -0.67
C ARG A 320 -5.06 -16.47 -1.68
N HIS A 321 -5.31 -15.23 -1.28
CA HIS A 321 -5.80 -14.18 -2.19
C HIS A 321 -4.78 -13.78 -3.26
N PHE A 322 -3.48 -14.01 -3.05
CA PHE A 322 -2.44 -13.77 -4.06
C PHE A 322 -2.61 -14.57 -5.35
N GLY A 323 -3.51 -15.57 -5.40
CA GLY A 323 -3.72 -16.37 -6.61
C GLY A 323 -4.06 -15.53 -7.85
N MET A 324 -4.89 -14.53 -7.70
CA MET A 324 -5.12 -13.52 -8.75
C MET A 324 -4.00 -12.46 -8.66
N GLY A 325 -3.22 -12.31 -9.74
CA GLY A 325 -2.03 -11.46 -9.77
C GLY A 325 -0.73 -12.15 -9.27
N GLY A 326 -0.79 -13.40 -8.78
CA GLY A 326 0.37 -14.13 -8.25
C GLY A 326 1.33 -14.71 -9.29
N LEU A 327 1.11 -14.44 -10.58
CA LEU A 327 1.99 -14.90 -11.66
C LEU A 327 2.92 -13.77 -12.12
N CYS A 328 4.19 -13.86 -11.78
CA CYS A 328 5.21 -12.97 -12.31
C CYS A 328 5.52 -13.28 -13.78
N MET A 329 5.42 -12.29 -14.65
CA MET A 329 5.68 -12.44 -16.09
C MET A 329 7.17 -12.52 -16.44
N ASN A 330 8.07 -12.42 -15.47
CA ASN A 330 9.52 -12.48 -15.64
C ASN A 330 10.03 -11.49 -16.72
N CYS A 331 9.61 -10.23 -16.60
CA CYS A 331 9.93 -9.17 -17.56
C CYS A 331 11.45 -8.93 -17.65
N LYS A 332 11.95 -8.58 -18.85
CA LYS A 332 13.38 -8.22 -19.07
C LYS A 332 13.83 -7.08 -18.14
N VAL A 333 12.96 -6.10 -17.88
CA VAL A 333 13.16 -5.03 -16.89
C VAL A 333 12.07 -5.18 -15.84
N CYS A 334 12.46 -5.34 -14.57
CA CYS A 334 11.53 -5.49 -13.48
C CYS A 334 10.99 -4.11 -13.05
N HIS A 335 9.67 -3.96 -13.11
CA HIS A 335 8.96 -2.73 -12.68
C HIS A 335 8.29 -2.86 -11.31
N TYR A 336 8.49 -3.99 -10.60
CA TYR A 336 7.90 -4.17 -9.27
C TYR A 336 8.30 -3.01 -8.32
N PRO A 337 7.35 -2.46 -7.55
CA PRO A 337 5.96 -2.90 -7.34
C PRO A 337 4.94 -2.34 -8.35
N VAL A 338 5.35 -1.57 -9.35
CA VAL A 338 4.45 -0.97 -10.35
C VAL A 338 4.30 -1.95 -11.53
N CYS A 339 3.63 -3.06 -11.30
CA CYS A 339 3.36 -4.10 -12.31
C CYS A 339 2.17 -4.98 -11.90
N GLY A 340 1.74 -5.90 -12.75
CA GLY A 340 0.62 -6.80 -12.46
C GLY A 340 0.91 -7.95 -11.48
N PHE A 341 2.13 -8.02 -10.92
CA PHE A 341 2.46 -9.02 -9.91
C PHE A 341 1.92 -8.58 -8.56
N GLN A 342 0.90 -9.28 -8.07
CA GLN A 342 0.10 -9.01 -6.88
C GLN A 342 -1.00 -7.92 -7.05
N HIS A 343 -1.26 -7.42 -8.24
CA HIS A 343 -2.29 -6.37 -8.42
C HIS A 343 -3.36 -6.83 -9.40
#